data_e7b1c79f497c479f7e9d53cbfe075405
#
_entry.id   e7b1c79f497c479f7e9d53cbfe075405
#
_cell.length_a   1.000
_cell.length_b   1.000
_cell.length_c   1.000
_cell.angle_alpha   90.00
_cell.angle_beta   90.00
_cell.angle_gamma   90.00
#
_symmetry.space_group_name_H-M   'P 1'
#
loop_
_entity.id
_entity.type
_entity.pdbx_description
1 polymer ?
#
loop_
_entity_poly.entity_id
_entity_poly.type
_entity_poly.pdbx_seq_one_letter_code
_entity_poly.pdbx_strand_id
1 'polypeptide(L)'
;MNVNKDASVCRTRRQMLIRTASVVFSTGSLAFLPKSVWASGAPQAASEGWSGQAVKAAEKILEACCRHPFTQGLADGTLPKKAFLFYVVQNVHYLTGYAASLHALAGRVATMSNLPLEERKRIAKRLHGWAKDTDAVRESLDSVYAAHAAGKRLTDDPLFKTIEPATLLYINYEALCAKTSHPAVGMAALLPCFWVYDGLGQVFVKAQKKSRLNKNPFADWIA
;
A
#
# COMPACT_ATOMS: atom_id res chain seq x y z
N MET A 1 -5.34 -27.22 13.12
CA MET A 1 -6.43 -26.27 12.91
C MET A 1 -5.91 -25.09 12.10
N ASN A 2 -6.40 -24.98 10.91
CA ASN A 2 -6.39 -23.85 9.93
C ASN A 2 -5.12 -23.04 9.61
N VAL A 3 -4.07 -23.69 9.13
CA VAL A 3 -2.94 -23.03 8.42
C VAL A 3 -3.37 -22.47 7.03
N ASN A 4 -4.49 -22.93 6.49
CA ASN A 4 -4.94 -22.55 5.13
C ASN A 4 -5.64 -21.18 5.02
N LYS A 5 -6.12 -20.58 6.12
CA LYS A 5 -6.75 -19.24 6.08
C LYS A 5 -5.71 -18.12 5.99
N ASP A 6 -4.58 -18.27 6.65
CA ASP A 6 -3.55 -17.23 6.70
C ASP A 6 -2.79 -17.08 5.38
N ALA A 7 -2.55 -18.20 4.69
CA ALA A 7 -1.97 -18.20 3.34
C ALA A 7 -2.88 -17.51 2.29
N SER A 8 -4.21 -17.55 2.49
CA SER A 8 -5.16 -16.89 1.59
C SER A 8 -5.16 -15.37 1.77
N VAL A 9 -5.02 -14.88 2.99
CA VAL A 9 -4.96 -13.44 3.32
C VAL A 9 -3.68 -12.81 2.77
N CYS A 10 -2.56 -13.51 2.91
CA CYS A 10 -1.27 -13.04 2.40
C CYS A 10 -1.25 -12.97 0.86
N ARG A 11 -1.80 -14.00 0.16
CA ARG A 11 -2.00 -13.96 -1.29
C ARG A 11 -2.90 -12.80 -1.73
N THR A 12 -3.93 -12.50 -0.96
CA THR A 12 -4.88 -11.42 -1.25
C THR A 12 -4.18 -10.07 -1.19
N ARG A 13 -3.27 -9.85 -0.24
CA ARG A 13 -2.51 -8.60 -0.08
C ARG A 13 -1.61 -8.33 -1.29
N ARG A 14 -0.85 -9.31 -1.73
CA ARG A 14 0.00 -9.22 -2.94
C ARG A 14 -0.83 -9.04 -4.22
N GLN A 15 -1.93 -9.79 -4.35
CA GLN A 15 -2.84 -9.69 -5.49
C GLN A 15 -3.57 -8.34 -5.51
N MET A 16 -3.91 -7.80 -4.33
CA MET A 16 -4.50 -6.47 -4.18
C MET A 16 -3.54 -5.38 -4.65
N LEU A 17 -2.30 -5.38 -4.18
CA LEU A 17 -1.28 -4.40 -4.57
C LEU A 17 -0.99 -4.45 -6.08
N ILE A 18 -0.86 -5.65 -6.65
CA ILE A 18 -0.63 -5.85 -8.08
C ILE A 18 -1.85 -5.43 -8.91
N ARG A 19 -3.08 -5.77 -8.48
CA ARG A 19 -4.32 -5.40 -9.19
C ARG A 19 -4.59 -3.92 -9.12
N THR A 20 -4.30 -3.26 -7.98
CA THR A 20 -4.52 -1.83 -7.79
C THR A 20 -3.56 -0.97 -8.62
N ALA A 21 -2.29 -1.30 -8.63
CA ALA A 21 -1.32 -0.59 -9.46
C ALA A 21 -1.67 -0.69 -10.95
N SER A 22 -2.02 -1.88 -11.43
CA SER A 22 -2.39 -2.11 -12.84
C SER A 22 -3.65 -1.35 -13.30
N VAL A 23 -4.48 -0.94 -12.37
CA VAL A 23 -5.81 -0.39 -12.65
C VAL A 23 -5.87 1.13 -12.53
N VAL A 24 -5.11 1.76 -11.66
CA VAL A 24 -5.02 3.23 -11.60
C VAL A 24 -4.53 3.79 -12.93
N PHE A 25 -3.72 3.04 -13.66
CA PHE A 25 -3.16 3.43 -14.94
C PHE A 25 -4.01 3.06 -16.17
N SER A 26 -5.11 2.29 -16.01
CA SER A 26 -5.94 1.85 -17.16
C SER A 26 -7.16 2.73 -17.46
N THR A 27 -7.39 3.81 -16.72
CA THR A 27 -8.54 4.69 -16.90
C THR A 27 -8.15 6.02 -17.54
N GLY A 28 -8.17 6.04 -18.78
CA GLY A 28 -8.40 6.95 -19.86
C GLY A 28 -8.21 8.46 -19.72
N SER A 29 -7.43 8.98 -18.80
CA SER A 29 -6.84 10.35 -18.84
C SER A 29 -5.58 10.42 -18.00
N LEU A 30 -5.26 9.35 -17.26
CA LEU A 30 -3.92 9.06 -16.73
C LEU A 30 -3.40 7.88 -17.56
N ALA A 31 -3.03 8.15 -18.81
CA ALA A 31 -2.78 7.20 -19.84
C ALA A 31 -1.65 6.22 -19.52
N PHE A 32 -1.96 4.94 -19.64
CA PHE A 32 -1.15 3.87 -20.18
C PHE A 32 0.29 3.73 -19.68
N LEU A 33 0.45 2.93 -18.63
CA LEU A 33 1.62 2.07 -18.53
C LEU A 33 1.17 0.65 -18.93
N PRO A 34 1.77 0.02 -19.96
CA PRO A 34 1.43 -1.34 -20.34
C PRO A 34 1.79 -2.34 -19.23
N LYS A 35 1.04 -3.43 -19.13
CA LYS A 35 1.25 -4.51 -18.13
C LYS A 35 2.70 -5.04 -18.06
N SER A 36 3.46 -4.88 -19.13
CA SER A 36 4.87 -5.28 -19.25
C SER A 36 5.84 -4.43 -18.40
N VAL A 37 5.48 -3.21 -18.02
CA VAL A 37 6.34 -2.33 -17.20
C VAL A 37 6.56 -2.89 -15.80
N TRP A 38 5.57 -3.59 -15.27
CA TRP A 38 5.62 -4.16 -13.92
C TRP A 38 6.25 -5.55 -13.85
N ALA A 39 6.36 -6.23 -14.99
CA ALA A 39 6.92 -7.58 -15.07
C ALA A 39 8.45 -7.62 -15.16
N SER A 40 9.12 -6.53 -15.47
CA SER A 40 10.54 -6.51 -15.84
C SER A 40 11.49 -5.79 -14.88
N GLY A 41 11.07 -5.48 -13.65
CA GLY A 41 12.00 -5.16 -12.56
C GLY A 41 12.81 -3.85 -12.67
N ALA A 42 12.59 -3.04 -13.67
CA ALA A 42 12.99 -1.65 -13.77
C ALA A 42 11.90 -0.93 -14.58
N PRO A 43 11.51 0.31 -14.24
CA PRO A 43 10.66 1.07 -15.13
C PRO A 43 11.42 1.24 -16.45
N GLN A 44 11.03 0.46 -17.47
CA GLN A 44 11.42 0.80 -18.83
C GLN A 44 10.95 2.22 -19.07
N ALA A 45 11.79 3.02 -19.75
CA ALA A 45 11.56 4.43 -20.04
C ALA A 45 10.08 4.65 -20.35
N ALA A 46 9.34 5.16 -19.35
CA ALA A 46 7.95 5.50 -19.51
C ALA A 46 7.91 6.57 -20.60
N SER A 47 6.95 6.45 -21.53
CA SER A 47 6.66 7.47 -22.53
C SER A 47 6.77 8.87 -21.91
N GLU A 48 7.13 9.88 -22.67
CA GLU A 48 7.30 11.29 -22.25
C GLU A 48 6.06 11.93 -21.58
N GLY A 49 5.02 11.13 -21.28
CA GLY A 49 3.81 11.53 -20.58
C GLY A 49 4.02 11.91 -19.11
N TRP A 50 3.05 12.60 -18.53
CA TRP A 50 3.06 13.04 -17.12
C TRP A 50 3.40 11.94 -16.13
N SER A 51 2.86 10.74 -16.31
CA SER A 51 3.12 9.59 -15.43
C SER A 51 4.59 9.17 -15.44
N GLY A 52 5.24 9.21 -16.59
CA GLY A 52 6.66 8.91 -16.72
C GLY A 52 7.54 9.95 -16.02
N GLN A 53 7.17 11.22 -16.14
CA GLN A 53 7.86 12.30 -15.44
C GLN A 53 7.70 12.16 -13.91
N ALA A 54 6.50 11.83 -13.42
CA ALA A 54 6.24 11.60 -12.00
C ALA A 54 7.05 10.41 -11.45
N VAL A 55 7.10 9.28 -12.17
CA VAL A 55 7.91 8.12 -11.82
C VAL A 55 9.39 8.50 -11.73
N LYS A 56 9.92 9.18 -12.74
CA LYS A 56 11.31 9.64 -12.78
C LYS A 56 11.64 10.61 -11.63
N ALA A 57 10.74 11.55 -11.34
CA ALA A 57 10.91 12.51 -10.24
C ALA A 57 10.97 11.83 -8.85
N ALA A 58 10.23 10.74 -8.67
CA ALA A 58 10.16 10.02 -7.40
C ALA A 58 11.12 8.82 -7.30
N GLU A 59 11.88 8.49 -8.37
CA GLU A 59 12.77 7.32 -8.41
C GLU A 59 13.78 7.29 -7.26
N LYS A 60 14.42 8.42 -6.95
CA LYS A 60 15.38 8.53 -5.85
C LYS A 60 14.74 8.30 -4.49
N ILE A 61 13.49 8.73 -4.30
CA ILE A 61 12.74 8.54 -3.06
C ILE A 61 12.39 7.05 -2.91
N LEU A 62 11.90 6.42 -3.97
CA LEU A 62 11.61 4.98 -3.97
C LEU A 62 12.87 4.16 -3.69
N GLU A 63 13.99 4.51 -4.31
CA GLU A 63 15.28 3.86 -4.06
C GLU A 63 15.73 4.03 -2.61
N ALA A 64 15.56 5.21 -2.01
CA ALA A 64 15.83 5.45 -0.60
C ALA A 64 14.93 4.60 0.31
N CYS A 65 13.65 4.47 0.01
CA CYS A 65 12.73 3.57 0.72
C CYS A 65 13.18 2.10 0.62
N CYS A 66 13.58 1.67 -0.56
CA CYS A 66 14.08 0.30 -0.78
C CYS A 66 15.38 0.01 -0.01
N ARG A 67 16.26 1.01 0.15
CA ARG A 67 17.53 0.89 0.88
C ARG A 67 17.42 1.18 2.37
N HIS A 68 16.24 1.61 2.84
CA HIS A 68 16.06 1.95 4.24
C HIS A 68 16.34 0.75 5.14
N PRO A 69 17.03 0.92 6.29
CA PRO A 69 17.39 -0.19 7.19
C PRO A 69 16.22 -1.04 7.63
N PHE A 70 15.04 -0.46 7.83
CA PHE A 70 13.80 -1.19 8.12
C PHE A 70 13.46 -2.16 6.97
N THR A 71 13.46 -1.68 5.74
CA THR A 71 13.14 -2.49 4.55
C THR A 71 14.14 -3.61 4.34
N GLN A 72 15.42 -3.31 4.47
CA GLN A 72 16.47 -4.31 4.34
C GLN A 72 16.39 -5.35 5.45
N GLY A 73 16.25 -4.93 6.71
CA GLY A 73 16.12 -5.84 7.85
C GLY A 73 14.86 -6.72 7.77
N LEU A 74 13.77 -6.21 7.18
CA LEU A 74 12.57 -7.00 6.90
C LEU A 74 12.85 -8.05 5.80
N ALA A 75 13.55 -7.65 4.73
CA ALA A 75 13.86 -8.51 3.59
C ALA A 75 14.81 -9.67 3.95
N ASP A 76 15.79 -9.42 4.81
CA ASP A 76 16.82 -10.40 5.21
C ASP A 76 16.52 -11.09 6.56
N GLY A 77 15.47 -10.67 7.26
CA GLY A 77 15.03 -11.26 8.53
C GLY A 77 15.79 -10.75 9.76
N THR A 78 16.59 -9.69 9.63
CA THR A 78 17.38 -9.11 10.74
C THR A 78 16.66 -7.98 11.47
N LEU A 79 15.47 -7.55 10.99
CA LEU A 79 14.71 -6.48 11.62
C LEU A 79 14.39 -6.84 13.09
N PRO A 80 14.69 -5.94 14.07
CA PRO A 80 14.30 -6.17 15.44
C PRO A 80 12.78 -6.37 15.56
N LYS A 81 12.35 -7.43 16.25
CA LYS A 81 10.95 -7.76 16.46
C LYS A 81 10.14 -6.58 16.99
N LYS A 82 10.71 -5.79 17.92
CA LYS A 82 10.07 -4.59 18.47
C LYS A 82 9.77 -3.55 17.39
N ALA A 83 10.68 -3.36 16.44
CA ALA A 83 10.47 -2.44 15.32
C ALA A 83 9.36 -2.93 14.38
N PHE A 84 9.29 -4.23 14.13
CA PHE A 84 8.21 -4.83 13.35
C PHE A 84 6.84 -4.65 14.03
N LEU A 85 6.72 -4.96 15.32
CA LEU A 85 5.48 -4.80 16.08
C LEU A 85 5.04 -3.33 16.14
N PHE A 86 5.96 -2.41 16.35
CA PHE A 86 5.68 -0.97 16.27
C PHE A 86 5.10 -0.58 14.90
N TYR A 87 5.73 -1.05 13.82
CA TYR A 87 5.23 -0.82 12.47
C TYR A 87 3.82 -1.37 12.27
N VAL A 88 3.53 -2.59 12.73
CA VAL A 88 2.19 -3.19 12.60
C VAL A 88 1.13 -2.36 13.32
N VAL A 89 1.42 -1.88 14.53
CA VAL A 89 0.52 -0.99 15.30
C VAL A 89 0.26 0.32 14.55
N GLN A 90 1.30 0.98 14.07
CA GLN A 90 1.15 2.23 13.32
C GLN A 90 0.44 2.03 11.98
N ASN A 91 0.63 0.89 11.35
CA ASN A 91 -0.03 0.55 10.10
C ASN A 91 -1.56 0.38 10.23
N VAL A 92 -2.07 -0.06 11.40
CA VAL A 92 -3.52 -0.07 11.66
C VAL A 92 -4.09 1.33 11.61
N HIS A 93 -3.46 2.30 12.25
CA HIS A 93 -3.88 3.70 12.22
C HIS A 93 -3.82 4.27 10.80
N TYR A 94 -2.71 4.00 10.11
CA TYR A 94 -2.52 4.44 8.73
C TYR A 94 -3.63 3.90 7.80
N LEU A 95 -3.85 2.58 7.79
CA LEU A 95 -4.84 1.97 6.91
C LEU A 95 -6.28 2.42 7.22
N THR A 96 -6.59 2.72 8.50
CA THR A 96 -7.88 3.30 8.89
C THR A 96 -8.09 4.67 8.22
N GLY A 97 -7.10 5.56 8.30
CA GLY A 97 -7.15 6.88 7.66
C GLY A 97 -7.15 6.81 6.13
N TYR A 98 -6.37 5.88 5.59
CA TYR A 98 -6.27 5.66 4.14
C TYR A 98 -7.58 5.18 3.53
N ALA A 99 -8.24 4.17 4.13
CA ALA A 99 -9.55 3.69 3.69
C ALA A 99 -10.62 4.80 3.75
N ALA A 100 -10.64 5.59 4.83
CA ALA A 100 -11.52 6.73 4.96
C ALA A 100 -11.28 7.80 3.86
N SER A 101 -10.02 8.04 3.51
CA SER A 101 -9.64 8.96 2.43
C SER A 101 -10.08 8.47 1.05
N LEU A 102 -9.94 7.17 0.78
CA LEU A 102 -10.45 6.54 -0.45
C LEU A 102 -11.97 6.65 -0.55
N HIS A 103 -12.72 6.42 0.53
CA HIS A 103 -14.18 6.59 0.56
C HIS A 103 -14.60 8.04 0.31
N ALA A 104 -13.94 9.00 0.97
CA ALA A 104 -14.21 10.41 0.78
C ALA A 104 -13.97 10.85 -0.67
N LEU A 105 -12.86 10.41 -1.26
CA LEU A 105 -12.52 10.69 -2.65
C LEU A 105 -13.54 10.06 -3.62
N ALA A 106 -13.98 8.83 -3.35
CA ALA A 106 -15.01 8.14 -4.15
C ALA A 106 -16.32 8.94 -4.19
N GLY A 107 -16.79 9.44 -3.04
CA GLY A 107 -17.99 10.27 -2.95
C GLY A 107 -17.87 11.55 -3.77
N ARG A 108 -16.70 12.20 -3.73
CA ARG A 108 -16.45 13.43 -4.50
C ARG A 108 -16.38 13.17 -6.00
N VAL A 109 -15.72 12.09 -6.44
CA VAL A 109 -15.70 11.70 -7.86
C VAL A 109 -17.10 11.40 -8.38
N ALA A 110 -17.94 10.75 -7.58
CA ALA A 110 -19.32 10.43 -7.96
C ALA A 110 -20.17 11.67 -8.29
N THR A 111 -19.84 12.83 -7.73
CA THR A 111 -20.55 14.10 -7.92
C THR A 111 -19.91 15.04 -8.95
N MET A 112 -18.79 14.66 -9.58
CA MET A 112 -18.13 15.51 -10.58
C MET A 112 -18.99 15.71 -11.83
N SER A 113 -19.37 16.96 -12.14
CA SER A 113 -20.19 17.28 -13.32
C SER A 113 -19.41 17.25 -14.65
N ASN A 114 -18.10 17.44 -14.61
CA ASN A 114 -17.22 17.46 -15.78
C ASN A 114 -16.76 16.09 -16.28
N LEU A 115 -17.23 15.00 -15.66
CA LEU A 115 -17.00 13.63 -16.10
C LEU A 115 -18.32 12.98 -16.56
N PRO A 116 -18.30 12.14 -17.60
CA PRO A 116 -19.45 11.32 -17.97
C PRO A 116 -19.94 10.48 -16.81
N LEU A 117 -21.27 10.30 -16.70
CA LEU A 117 -21.90 9.59 -15.57
C LEU A 117 -21.31 8.19 -15.37
N GLU A 118 -21.15 7.43 -16.43
CA GLU A 118 -20.65 6.05 -16.33
C GLU A 118 -19.17 6.00 -15.93
N GLU A 119 -18.38 6.98 -16.33
CA GLU A 119 -16.98 7.06 -15.94
C GLU A 119 -16.82 7.39 -14.46
N ARG A 120 -17.55 8.40 -13.94
CA ARG A 120 -17.51 8.73 -12.52
C ARG A 120 -18.03 7.61 -11.64
N LYS A 121 -19.09 6.89 -12.05
CA LYS A 121 -19.56 5.69 -11.35
C LYS A 121 -18.49 4.60 -11.31
N ARG A 122 -17.82 4.35 -12.44
CA ARG A 122 -16.76 3.36 -12.55
C ARG A 122 -15.57 3.70 -11.65
N ILE A 123 -15.11 4.95 -11.64
CA ILE A 123 -14.00 5.40 -10.78
C ILE A 123 -14.40 5.32 -9.32
N ALA A 124 -15.58 5.84 -8.94
CA ALA A 124 -16.07 5.81 -7.56
C ALA A 124 -16.21 4.38 -7.04
N LYS A 125 -16.81 3.48 -7.83
CA LYS A 125 -16.92 2.05 -7.48
C LYS A 125 -15.55 1.42 -7.21
N ARG A 126 -14.54 1.79 -7.99
CA ARG A 126 -13.19 1.27 -7.84
C ARG A 126 -12.51 1.79 -6.57
N LEU A 127 -12.63 3.09 -6.28
CA LEU A 127 -12.10 3.68 -5.05
C LEU A 127 -12.75 3.06 -3.80
N HIS A 128 -14.06 2.82 -3.82
CA HIS A 128 -14.75 2.07 -2.76
C HIS A 128 -14.25 0.63 -2.64
N GLY A 129 -13.97 -0.04 -3.76
CA GLY A 129 -13.38 -1.37 -3.78
C GLY A 129 -12.01 -1.38 -3.08
N TRP A 130 -11.14 -0.43 -3.41
CA TRP A 130 -9.84 -0.30 -2.76
C TRP A 130 -9.92 0.03 -1.28
N ALA A 131 -10.86 0.87 -0.87
CA ALA A 131 -11.10 1.13 0.55
C ALA A 131 -11.48 -0.16 1.29
N LYS A 132 -12.40 -0.96 0.72
CA LYS A 132 -12.82 -2.24 1.28
C LYS A 132 -11.67 -3.25 1.38
N ASP A 133 -10.82 -3.32 0.33
CA ASP A 133 -9.65 -4.17 0.34
C ASP A 133 -8.63 -3.70 1.41
N THR A 134 -8.48 -2.38 1.58
CA THR A 134 -7.64 -1.78 2.63
C THR A 134 -8.15 -2.17 4.03
N ASP A 135 -9.46 -2.13 4.27
CA ASP A 135 -10.06 -2.56 5.53
C ASP A 135 -9.82 -4.05 5.79
N ALA A 136 -9.94 -4.90 4.79
CA ALA A 136 -9.64 -6.33 4.92
C ALA A 136 -8.17 -6.58 5.31
N VAL A 137 -7.23 -5.82 4.73
CA VAL A 137 -5.82 -5.88 5.15
C VAL A 137 -5.66 -5.41 6.59
N ARG A 138 -6.28 -4.29 6.97
CA ARG A 138 -6.23 -3.76 8.34
C ARG A 138 -6.74 -4.78 9.37
N GLU A 139 -7.84 -5.45 9.08
CA GLU A 139 -8.41 -6.49 9.96
C GLU A 139 -7.48 -7.71 10.13
N SER A 140 -6.66 -8.03 9.12
CA SER A 140 -5.68 -9.11 9.23
C SER A 140 -4.50 -8.79 10.14
N LEU A 141 -4.27 -7.51 10.48
CA LEU A 141 -3.08 -7.10 11.25
C LEU A 141 -3.09 -7.59 12.69
N ASP A 142 -4.25 -7.85 13.29
CA ASP A 142 -4.30 -8.44 14.63
C ASP A 142 -3.71 -9.86 14.66
N SER A 143 -4.02 -10.67 13.66
CA SER A 143 -3.42 -12.01 13.51
C SER A 143 -1.91 -11.95 13.26
N VAL A 144 -1.47 -11.00 12.42
CA VAL A 144 -0.04 -10.78 12.16
C VAL A 144 0.67 -10.35 13.45
N TYR A 145 0.10 -9.41 14.19
CA TYR A 145 0.64 -8.96 15.46
C TYR A 145 0.74 -10.11 16.46
N ALA A 146 -0.33 -10.88 16.65
CA ALA A 146 -0.39 -12.00 17.58
C ALA A 146 0.65 -13.08 17.28
N ALA A 147 0.87 -13.40 16.01
CA ALA A 147 1.91 -14.36 15.58
C ALA A 147 3.32 -13.93 16.02
N HIS A 148 3.59 -12.64 16.04
CA HIS A 148 4.89 -12.08 16.43
C HIS A 148 4.94 -11.63 17.90
N ALA A 149 3.81 -11.48 18.60
CA ALA A 149 3.71 -10.98 19.96
C ALA A 149 3.36 -12.06 21.00
N ALA A 150 3.70 -13.32 20.72
CA ALA A 150 3.38 -14.46 21.60
C ALA A 150 1.88 -14.58 21.94
N GLY A 151 1.03 -14.38 20.94
CA GLY A 151 -0.42 -14.49 21.06
C GLY A 151 -1.13 -13.28 21.67
N LYS A 152 -0.41 -12.20 22.00
CA LYS A 152 -1.02 -10.96 22.52
C LYS A 152 -1.84 -10.28 21.43
N ARG A 153 -2.92 -9.62 21.80
CA ARG A 153 -3.73 -8.82 20.89
C ARG A 153 -3.04 -7.49 20.58
N LEU A 154 -3.19 -7.02 19.38
CA LEU A 154 -2.65 -5.73 18.93
C LEU A 154 -3.22 -4.56 19.77
N THR A 155 -4.51 -4.63 20.12
CA THR A 155 -5.20 -3.62 20.94
C THR A 155 -4.68 -3.52 22.38
N ASP A 156 -3.97 -4.53 22.86
CA ASP A 156 -3.39 -4.55 24.20
C ASP A 156 -1.98 -3.94 24.21
N ASP A 157 -1.41 -3.60 23.05
CA ASP A 157 -0.14 -2.88 22.97
C ASP A 157 -0.32 -1.45 23.50
N PRO A 158 0.53 -0.99 24.45
CA PRO A 158 0.46 0.39 24.95
C PRO A 158 0.55 1.46 23.83
N LEU A 159 1.28 1.16 22.76
CA LEU A 159 1.44 2.05 21.61
C LEU A 159 0.19 2.13 20.74
N PHE A 160 -0.77 1.19 20.88
CA PHE A 160 -2.00 1.21 20.09
C PHE A 160 -2.86 2.46 20.34
N LYS A 161 -2.74 3.09 21.52
CA LYS A 161 -3.44 4.34 21.85
C LYS A 161 -2.76 5.60 21.31
N THR A 162 -1.58 5.46 20.70
CA THR A 162 -0.76 6.58 20.26
C THR A 162 -0.48 6.49 18.76
N ILE A 163 -0.81 7.54 18.03
CA ILE A 163 -0.43 7.68 16.62
C ILE A 163 0.85 8.50 16.56
N GLU A 164 1.89 7.95 15.97
CA GLU A 164 3.16 8.65 15.78
C GLU A 164 2.99 9.90 14.90
N PRO A 165 3.71 11.00 15.20
CA PRO A 165 3.56 12.25 14.47
C PRO A 165 3.72 12.12 12.95
N ALA A 166 4.65 11.28 12.48
CA ALA A 166 4.84 11.05 11.04
C ALA A 166 3.64 10.32 10.42
N THR A 167 3.09 9.31 11.11
CA THR A 167 1.88 8.60 10.67
C THR A 167 0.68 9.54 10.64
N LEU A 168 0.49 10.33 11.70
CA LEU A 168 -0.59 11.30 11.80
C LEU A 168 -0.51 12.38 10.72
N LEU A 169 0.69 12.92 10.47
CA LEU A 169 0.91 13.92 9.41
C LEU A 169 0.52 13.37 8.04
N TYR A 170 0.94 12.14 7.73
CA TYR A 170 0.65 11.52 6.44
C TYR A 170 -0.85 11.25 6.27
N ILE A 171 -1.51 10.68 7.26
CA ILE A 171 -2.97 10.46 7.27
C ILE A 171 -3.71 11.79 7.05
N ASN A 172 -3.34 12.84 7.77
CA ASN A 172 -3.99 14.15 7.67
C ASN A 172 -3.77 14.80 6.30
N TYR A 173 -2.57 14.68 5.73
CA TYR A 173 -2.28 15.17 4.39
C TYR A 173 -3.15 14.47 3.33
N GLU A 174 -3.21 13.15 3.36
CA GLU A 174 -4.04 12.36 2.45
C GLU A 174 -5.53 12.71 2.60
N ALA A 175 -6.01 12.81 3.85
CA ALA A 175 -7.40 13.16 4.15
C ALA A 175 -7.74 14.58 3.68
N LEU A 176 -6.85 15.54 3.87
CA LEU A 176 -7.01 16.90 3.38
C LEU A 176 -7.14 16.91 1.85
N CYS A 177 -6.19 16.29 1.15
CA CYS A 177 -6.21 16.22 -0.31
C CYS A 177 -7.46 15.50 -0.84
N ALA A 178 -7.85 14.39 -0.21
CA ALA A 178 -9.02 13.62 -0.63
C ALA A 178 -10.35 14.38 -0.42
N LYS A 179 -10.45 15.20 0.64
CA LYS A 179 -11.67 15.88 1.03
C LYS A 179 -11.83 17.30 0.43
N THR A 180 -10.75 18.02 0.23
CA THR A 180 -10.82 19.46 -0.09
C THR A 180 -10.25 19.84 -1.46
N SER A 181 -9.20 19.15 -1.93
CA SER A 181 -8.55 19.44 -3.19
C SER A 181 -9.34 18.90 -4.39
N HIS A 182 -8.98 19.30 -5.61
CA HIS A 182 -9.54 18.66 -6.81
C HIS A 182 -9.32 17.13 -6.75
N PRO A 183 -10.30 16.28 -7.12
CA PRO A 183 -10.18 14.82 -6.98
C PRO A 183 -8.91 14.21 -7.60
N ALA A 184 -8.38 14.76 -8.68
CA ALA A 184 -7.10 14.32 -9.25
C ALA A 184 -5.93 14.54 -8.28
N VAL A 185 -5.93 15.62 -7.50
CA VAL A 185 -4.92 15.89 -6.46
C VAL A 185 -5.07 14.89 -5.31
N GLY A 186 -6.31 14.59 -4.90
CA GLY A 186 -6.58 13.54 -3.92
C GLY A 186 -6.08 12.16 -4.38
N MET A 187 -6.32 11.80 -5.66
CA MET A 187 -5.77 10.57 -6.23
C MET A 187 -4.24 10.57 -6.24
N ALA A 188 -3.61 11.68 -6.61
CA ALA A 188 -2.15 11.81 -6.63
C ALA A 188 -1.54 11.69 -5.22
N ALA A 189 -2.21 12.22 -4.19
CA ALA A 189 -1.78 12.12 -2.80
C ALA A 189 -1.86 10.69 -2.25
N LEU A 190 -2.84 9.89 -2.69
CA LEU A 190 -3.01 8.50 -2.27
C LEU A 190 -2.14 7.51 -3.06
N LEU A 191 -1.65 7.90 -4.25
CA LEU A 191 -0.89 7.02 -5.14
C LEU A 191 0.43 6.51 -4.53
N PRO A 192 1.22 7.30 -3.77
CA PRO A 192 2.50 6.85 -3.23
C PRO A 192 2.40 5.59 -2.38
N CYS A 193 1.30 5.39 -1.64
CA CYS A 193 1.10 4.18 -0.86
C CYS A 193 1.20 2.92 -1.73
N PHE A 194 0.45 2.86 -2.82
CA PHE A 194 0.47 1.70 -3.73
C PHE A 194 1.81 1.54 -4.43
N TRP A 195 2.38 2.64 -4.88
CA TRP A 195 3.61 2.62 -5.67
C TRP A 195 4.84 2.22 -4.86
N VAL A 196 4.98 2.77 -3.65
CA VAL A 196 6.07 2.39 -2.74
C VAL A 196 5.96 0.93 -2.36
N TYR A 197 4.77 0.44 -1.99
CA TYR A 197 4.59 -0.97 -1.62
C TYR A 197 4.83 -1.94 -2.78
N ASP A 198 4.49 -1.58 -4.02
CA ASP A 198 4.85 -2.38 -5.18
C ASP A 198 6.38 -2.47 -5.35
N GLY A 199 7.08 -1.34 -5.27
CA GLY A 199 8.54 -1.29 -5.34
C GLY A 199 9.22 -2.10 -4.23
N LEU A 200 8.73 -2.00 -2.99
CA LEU A 200 9.21 -2.80 -1.85
C LEU A 200 8.94 -4.30 -2.07
N GLY A 201 7.76 -4.65 -2.59
CA GLY A 201 7.41 -6.04 -2.94
C GLY A 201 8.41 -6.65 -3.92
N GLN A 202 8.89 -5.89 -4.90
CA GLN A 202 9.93 -6.36 -5.82
C GLN A 202 11.28 -6.60 -5.12
N VAL A 203 11.66 -5.75 -4.15
CA VAL A 203 12.85 -5.96 -3.32
C VAL A 203 12.72 -7.25 -2.53
N PHE A 204 11.59 -7.48 -1.90
CA PHE A 204 11.36 -8.68 -1.11
C PHE A 204 11.38 -9.96 -1.96
N VAL A 205 10.74 -9.96 -3.13
CA VAL A 205 10.79 -11.10 -4.05
C VAL A 205 12.23 -11.42 -4.50
N LYS A 206 13.05 -10.39 -4.76
CA LYS A 206 14.46 -10.60 -5.11
C LYS A 206 15.28 -11.15 -3.94
N ALA A 207 15.07 -10.64 -2.74
CA ALA A 207 15.72 -11.12 -1.53
C ALA A 207 15.33 -12.59 -1.24
N GLN A 208 14.06 -12.91 -1.42
CA GLN A 208 13.54 -14.27 -1.27
C GLN A 208 14.21 -15.29 -2.18
N LYS A 209 14.49 -14.93 -3.41
CA LYS A 209 15.20 -15.82 -4.36
C LYS A 209 16.67 -16.05 -3.99
N LYS A 210 17.29 -15.12 -3.25
CA LYS A 210 18.70 -15.18 -2.85
C LYS A 210 18.94 -15.85 -1.51
N SER A 211 18.01 -15.74 -0.56
CA SER A 211 18.10 -16.34 0.76
C SER A 211 17.10 -17.50 0.87
N ARG A 212 17.52 -18.57 1.57
CA ARG A 212 16.61 -19.68 1.90
C ARG A 212 15.52 -19.13 2.85
N LEU A 213 14.39 -18.73 2.30
CA LEU A 213 13.23 -18.11 2.94
C LEU A 213 12.75 -18.78 4.22
N ASN A 214 12.94 -20.10 4.33
CA ASN A 214 12.49 -20.88 5.48
C ASN A 214 13.07 -20.43 6.83
N LYS A 215 13.93 -19.38 6.85
CA LYS A 215 14.53 -18.81 8.06
C LYS A 215 14.18 -17.34 8.31
N ASN A 216 13.49 -16.65 7.39
CA ASN A 216 13.08 -15.28 7.64
C ASN A 216 11.84 -15.26 8.56
N PRO A 217 11.93 -14.68 9.78
CA PRO A 217 10.82 -14.63 10.72
C PRO A 217 9.62 -13.82 10.21
N PHE A 218 9.80 -13.02 9.17
CA PHE A 218 8.77 -12.19 8.55
C PHE A 218 8.28 -12.74 7.20
N ALA A 219 8.60 -14.00 6.88
CA ALA A 219 8.26 -14.60 5.60
C ALA A 219 6.74 -14.53 5.32
N ASP A 220 5.90 -14.77 6.32
CA ASP A 220 4.44 -14.72 6.21
C ASP A 220 3.93 -13.30 5.92
N TRP A 221 4.65 -12.28 6.37
CA TRP A 221 4.34 -10.88 6.08
C TRP A 221 4.74 -10.48 4.64
N ILE A 222 5.82 -11.05 4.14
CA ILE A 222 6.43 -10.71 2.85
C ILE A 222 5.76 -11.48 1.70
N ALA A 223 5.27 -12.72 1.95
CA ALA A 223 4.66 -13.61 0.96
C ALA A 223 3.30 -13.11 0.46
#